data_25d6d1db64ba2af0d0351e5eda19d8f8
#
_entry.id   25d6d1db64ba2af0d0351e5eda19d8f8
#
_cell.length_a   1.000
_cell.length_b   1.000
_cell.length_c   1.000
_cell.angle_alpha   90.00
_cell.angle_beta   90.00
_cell.angle_gamma   90.00
#
_symmetry.space_group_name_H-M   'P 1'
#
loop_
_entity.id
_entity.type
_entity.pdbx_description
1 polymer ?
#
loop_
_entity_poly.entity_id
_entity_poly.type
_entity_poly.pdbx_seq_one_letter_code
_entity_poly.pdbx_strand_id
1 'polypeptide(L)'
;MDAPAQTTARSWRGAARWIWHFVVRWAPIMVALQVSFEVLLRSDWFLRNPDLDPGQAVTVVVFVPAGLWAVADGYRLVPTGQAVALWAVVGAAMVLAAHFFTAVLGVTQGMTLTLVEAARWAGAALDLAVLHAVPAGLLVLLGAGLHHLWSTRATAQSTTTAGGGR
;
A
#
# COMPACT_ATOMS: atom_id res chain seq x y z
N MET A 1 -40.59 15.99 9.96
CA MET A 1 -40.03 14.62 9.85
C MET A 1 -39.03 14.56 8.70
N ASP A 2 -37.83 15.23 8.81
CA ASP A 2 -36.88 15.38 7.68
C ASP A 2 -35.43 14.94 8.05
N ALA A 3 -35.30 13.80 8.74
CA ALA A 3 -33.99 13.34 9.21
C ALA A 3 -33.21 12.35 8.32
N PRO A 4 -33.73 11.63 7.29
CA PRO A 4 -32.98 10.62 6.57
C PRO A 4 -32.07 11.16 5.45
N ALA A 5 -32.35 12.28 4.84
CA ALA A 5 -31.60 12.78 3.68
C ALA A 5 -30.23 13.36 4.04
N GLN A 6 -30.03 13.92 5.23
CA GLN A 6 -28.76 14.51 5.66
C GLN A 6 -27.73 13.46 6.08
N THR A 7 -28.16 12.31 6.60
CA THR A 7 -27.28 11.22 7.00
C THR A 7 -26.64 10.51 5.78
N THR A 8 -27.39 10.33 4.71
CA THR A 8 -26.89 9.70 3.47
C THR A 8 -25.88 10.58 2.75
N ALA A 9 -26.11 11.89 2.62
CA ALA A 9 -25.16 12.81 1.99
C ALA A 9 -23.81 12.91 2.74
N ARG A 10 -23.83 12.77 4.06
CA ARG A 10 -22.62 12.77 4.90
C ARG A 10 -21.81 11.49 4.72
N SER A 11 -22.45 10.36 4.56
CA SER A 11 -21.81 9.06 4.32
C SER A 11 -21.14 9.00 2.95
N TRP A 12 -21.75 9.50 1.89
CA TRP A 12 -21.18 9.55 0.55
C TRP A 12 -19.90 10.40 0.45
N ARG A 13 -19.87 11.54 1.11
CA ARG A 13 -18.66 12.38 1.15
C ARG A 13 -17.48 11.71 1.88
N GLY A 14 -17.78 10.96 2.92
CA GLY A 14 -16.80 10.15 3.63
C GLY A 14 -16.22 9.03 2.76
N ALA A 15 -17.08 8.27 2.08
CA ALA A 15 -16.71 7.21 1.17
C ALA A 15 -15.89 7.74 -0.03
N ALA A 16 -16.33 8.83 -0.66
CA ALA A 16 -15.62 9.44 -1.78
C ALA A 16 -14.22 9.91 -1.38
N ARG A 17 -14.06 10.50 -0.18
CA ARG A 17 -12.76 10.91 0.34
C ARG A 17 -11.85 9.70 0.58
N TRP A 18 -12.38 8.62 1.14
CA TRP A 18 -11.62 7.40 1.38
C TRP A 18 -11.17 6.75 0.08
N ILE A 19 -12.07 6.65 -0.92
CA ILE A 19 -11.75 6.14 -2.26
C ILE A 19 -10.64 7.01 -2.91
N TRP A 20 -10.74 8.32 -2.81
CA TRP A 20 -9.72 9.23 -3.32
C TRP A 20 -8.35 8.97 -2.68
N HIS A 21 -8.30 8.86 -1.35
CA HIS A 21 -7.06 8.53 -0.64
C HIS A 21 -6.49 7.16 -1.04
N PHE A 22 -7.35 6.19 -1.31
CA PHE A 22 -6.93 4.88 -1.82
C PHE A 22 -6.34 5.01 -3.24
N VAL A 23 -7.06 5.62 -4.17
CA VAL A 23 -6.63 5.74 -5.57
C VAL A 23 -5.30 6.49 -5.69
N VAL A 24 -5.13 7.59 -4.97
CA VAL A 24 -3.88 8.39 -4.99
C VAL A 24 -2.67 7.58 -4.52
N ARG A 25 -2.84 6.58 -3.68
CA ARG A 25 -1.75 5.71 -3.21
C ARG A 25 -1.56 4.50 -4.10
N TRP A 26 -2.65 3.84 -4.44
CA TRP A 26 -2.64 2.60 -5.22
C TRP A 26 -2.19 2.82 -6.67
N ALA A 27 -2.74 3.81 -7.36
CA ALA A 27 -2.49 4.02 -8.78
C ALA A 27 -1.01 4.33 -9.12
N PRO A 28 -0.29 5.22 -8.42
CA PRO A 28 1.13 5.46 -8.70
C PRO A 28 1.99 4.22 -8.49
N ILE A 29 1.68 3.40 -7.48
CA ILE A 29 2.42 2.17 -7.20
C ILE A 29 2.19 1.16 -8.32
N MET A 30 0.94 0.99 -8.79
CA MET A 30 0.62 0.11 -9.91
C MET A 30 1.27 0.56 -11.22
N VAL A 31 1.27 1.87 -11.50
CA VAL A 31 1.97 2.43 -12.66
C VAL A 31 3.48 2.19 -12.55
N ALA A 32 4.08 2.45 -11.40
CA ALA A 32 5.49 2.20 -11.16
C ALA A 32 5.85 0.71 -11.34
N LEU A 33 4.99 -0.19 -10.82
CA LEU A 33 5.14 -1.63 -10.97
C LEU A 33 5.12 -2.03 -12.46
N GLN A 34 4.11 -1.58 -13.21
CA GLN A 34 3.96 -1.89 -14.62
C GLN A 34 5.12 -1.33 -15.46
N VAL A 35 5.50 -0.07 -15.23
CA VAL A 35 6.62 0.57 -15.94
C VAL A 35 7.94 -0.15 -15.63
N SER A 36 8.16 -0.51 -14.37
CA SER A 36 9.36 -1.24 -13.96
C SER A 36 9.44 -2.60 -14.67
N PHE A 37 8.37 -3.37 -14.71
CA PHE A 37 8.33 -4.63 -15.45
C PHE A 37 8.60 -4.44 -16.94
N GLU A 38 7.94 -3.48 -17.60
CA GLU A 38 8.14 -3.21 -19.02
C GLU A 38 9.59 -2.79 -19.34
N VAL A 39 10.16 -1.90 -18.54
CA VAL A 39 11.55 -1.44 -18.72
C VAL A 39 12.52 -2.60 -18.51
N LEU A 40 12.32 -3.38 -17.46
CA LEU A 40 13.21 -4.47 -17.10
C LEU A 40 13.13 -5.60 -18.14
N LEU A 41 11.93 -6.00 -18.59
CA LEU A 41 11.75 -7.06 -19.59
C LEU A 41 12.28 -6.67 -20.96
N ARG A 42 12.25 -5.38 -21.32
CA ARG A 42 12.76 -4.88 -22.62
C ARG A 42 14.23 -4.49 -22.59
N SER A 43 14.83 -4.38 -21.41
CA SER A 43 16.24 -4.03 -21.29
C SER A 43 17.12 -5.27 -21.39
N ASP A 44 18.21 -5.19 -22.18
CA ASP A 44 19.28 -6.20 -22.18
C ASP A 44 19.99 -6.30 -20.82
N TRP A 45 19.61 -5.50 -19.85
CA TRP A 45 20.26 -5.41 -18.56
C TRP A 45 20.24 -6.73 -17.79
N PHE A 46 19.10 -7.46 -17.81
CA PHE A 46 19.01 -8.78 -17.21
C PHE A 46 19.84 -9.84 -17.93
N LEU A 47 19.90 -9.76 -19.26
CA LEU A 47 20.76 -10.66 -20.05
C LEU A 47 22.24 -10.48 -19.71
N ARG A 48 22.64 -9.28 -19.27
CA ARG A 48 24.01 -8.96 -18.86
C ARG A 48 24.27 -9.22 -17.37
N ASN A 49 23.24 -9.42 -16.56
CA ASN A 49 23.32 -9.64 -15.11
C ASN A 49 22.44 -10.84 -14.72
N PRO A 50 22.79 -12.07 -15.14
CA PRO A 50 21.96 -13.26 -14.95
C PRO A 50 21.77 -13.64 -13.46
N ASP A 51 22.63 -13.15 -12.57
CA ASP A 51 22.55 -13.39 -11.13
C ASP A 51 21.51 -12.52 -10.41
N LEU A 52 20.93 -11.54 -11.11
CA LEU A 52 19.93 -10.63 -10.54
C LEU A 52 18.51 -11.12 -10.85
N ASP A 53 17.76 -11.40 -9.81
CA ASP A 53 16.33 -11.73 -9.92
C ASP A 53 15.53 -10.46 -10.29
N PRO A 54 14.83 -10.46 -11.44
CA PRO A 54 13.94 -9.37 -11.84
C PRO A 54 12.91 -8.99 -10.77
N GLY A 55 12.37 -9.99 -10.06
CA GLY A 55 11.42 -9.78 -8.97
C GLY A 55 12.02 -9.00 -7.81
N GLN A 56 13.28 -9.27 -7.45
CA GLN A 56 13.99 -8.52 -6.41
C GLN A 56 14.22 -7.06 -6.83
N ALA A 57 14.64 -6.82 -8.07
CA ALA A 57 14.86 -5.48 -8.58
C ALA A 57 13.56 -4.64 -8.56
N VAL A 58 12.45 -5.20 -9.03
CA VAL A 58 11.12 -4.56 -8.96
C VAL A 58 10.71 -4.31 -7.50
N THR A 59 10.95 -5.28 -6.62
CA THR A 59 10.65 -5.15 -5.19
C THR A 59 11.37 -3.93 -4.60
N VAL A 60 12.65 -3.79 -4.84
CA VAL A 60 13.43 -2.65 -4.31
C VAL A 60 12.94 -1.33 -4.89
N VAL A 61 12.77 -1.23 -6.22
CA VAL A 61 12.42 0.02 -6.89
C VAL A 61 11.01 0.50 -6.58
N VAL A 62 10.06 -0.42 -6.38
CA VAL A 62 8.64 -0.07 -6.20
C VAL A 62 8.22 -0.15 -4.74
N PHE A 63 8.54 -1.24 -4.05
CA PHE A 63 8.02 -1.48 -2.70
C PHE A 63 8.77 -0.74 -1.61
N VAL A 64 10.06 -0.43 -1.78
CA VAL A 64 10.78 0.40 -0.79
C VAL A 64 10.23 1.82 -0.75
N PRO A 65 10.07 2.56 -1.87
CA PRO A 65 9.41 3.87 -1.85
C PRO A 65 7.96 3.81 -1.34
N ALA A 66 7.19 2.80 -1.71
CA ALA A 66 5.83 2.62 -1.19
C ALA A 66 5.81 2.39 0.32
N GLY A 67 6.74 1.60 0.86
CA GLY A 67 6.90 1.39 2.29
C GLY A 67 7.28 2.68 3.03
N LEU A 68 8.21 3.46 2.50
CA LEU A 68 8.56 4.76 3.05
C LEU A 68 7.38 5.73 3.04
N TRP A 69 6.55 5.68 2.00
CA TRP A 69 5.30 6.45 1.96
C TRP A 69 4.32 6.01 3.03
N ALA A 70 4.14 4.69 3.25
CA ALA A 70 3.30 4.18 4.33
C ALA A 70 3.75 4.66 5.71
N VAL A 71 5.07 4.66 5.97
CA VAL A 71 5.66 5.22 7.21
C VAL A 71 5.38 6.72 7.32
N ALA A 72 5.56 7.48 6.23
CA ALA A 72 5.30 8.91 6.22
C ALA A 72 3.81 9.24 6.47
N ASP A 73 2.89 8.43 5.95
CA ASP A 73 1.46 8.56 6.21
C ASP A 73 1.12 8.24 7.67
N GLY A 74 1.72 7.22 8.25
CA GLY A 74 1.56 6.90 9.66
C GLY A 74 2.06 8.03 10.57
N TYR A 75 3.13 8.71 10.17
CA TYR A 75 3.66 9.87 10.88
C TYR A 75 2.73 11.10 10.81
N ARG A 76 2.02 11.30 9.69
CA ARG A 76 1.25 12.53 9.39
C ARG A 76 -0.25 12.39 9.61
N LEU A 77 -0.80 11.19 9.42
CA LEU A 77 -2.25 10.99 9.40
C LEU A 77 -2.78 10.60 10.78
N VAL A 78 -3.76 11.36 11.22
CA VAL A 78 -4.57 11.06 12.40
C VAL A 78 -6.03 11.00 11.96
N PRO A 79 -6.78 9.93 12.27
CA PRO A 79 -6.46 8.84 13.18
C PRO A 79 -5.65 7.70 12.52
N THR A 80 -4.67 7.18 13.26
CA THR A 80 -3.75 6.12 12.80
C THR A 80 -4.48 4.87 12.30
N GLY A 81 -5.59 4.49 12.92
CA GLY A 81 -6.37 3.32 12.51
C GLY A 81 -6.91 3.41 11.08
N GLN A 82 -7.29 4.61 10.62
CA GLN A 82 -7.72 4.80 9.22
C GLN A 82 -6.55 4.69 8.26
N ALA A 83 -5.37 5.19 8.61
CA ALA A 83 -4.17 5.05 7.80
C ALA A 83 -3.73 3.58 7.70
N VAL A 84 -3.77 2.83 8.80
CA VAL A 84 -3.49 1.38 8.83
C VAL A 84 -4.45 0.64 7.91
N ALA A 85 -5.77 0.85 8.04
CA ALA A 85 -6.77 0.22 7.21
C ALA A 85 -6.58 0.56 5.73
N LEU A 86 -6.29 1.82 5.41
CA LEU A 86 -6.05 2.28 4.04
C LEU A 86 -4.86 1.55 3.41
N TRP A 87 -3.72 1.50 4.10
CA TRP A 87 -2.51 0.86 3.58
C TRP A 87 -2.61 -0.67 3.54
N ALA A 88 -3.33 -1.29 4.47
CA ALA A 88 -3.65 -2.72 4.40
C ALA A 88 -4.48 -3.03 3.14
N VAL A 89 -5.48 -2.21 2.83
CA VAL A 89 -6.29 -2.36 1.60
C VAL A 89 -5.46 -2.07 0.35
N VAL A 90 -4.57 -1.08 0.36
CA VAL A 90 -3.65 -0.82 -0.75
C VAL A 90 -2.74 -2.02 -1.00
N GLY A 91 -2.12 -2.58 0.04
CA GLY A 91 -1.26 -3.77 -0.08
C GLY A 91 -2.00 -4.99 -0.63
N ALA A 92 -3.20 -5.27 -0.10
CA ALA A 92 -4.04 -6.35 -0.59
C ALA A 92 -4.47 -6.14 -2.05
N ALA A 93 -4.93 -4.94 -2.40
CA ALA A 93 -5.39 -4.60 -3.75
C ALA A 93 -4.29 -4.69 -4.80
N MET A 94 -3.04 -4.38 -4.44
CA MET A 94 -1.90 -4.53 -5.34
C MET A 94 -1.70 -5.99 -5.76
N VAL A 95 -1.73 -6.90 -4.80
CA VAL A 95 -1.56 -8.34 -5.06
C VAL A 95 -2.72 -8.89 -5.87
N LEU A 96 -3.95 -8.55 -5.48
CA LEU A 96 -5.15 -8.99 -6.22
C LEU A 96 -5.15 -8.47 -7.66
N ALA A 97 -4.78 -7.21 -7.88
CA ALA A 97 -4.67 -6.64 -9.22
C ALA A 97 -3.58 -7.34 -10.06
N ALA A 98 -2.41 -7.61 -9.49
CA ALA A 98 -1.33 -8.33 -10.16
C ALA A 98 -1.76 -9.75 -10.56
N HIS A 99 -2.42 -10.49 -9.67
CA HIS A 99 -2.93 -11.82 -9.95
C HIS A 99 -4.03 -11.81 -11.02
N PHE A 100 -4.97 -10.87 -10.92
CA PHE A 100 -6.02 -10.71 -11.92
C PHE A 100 -5.42 -10.41 -13.31
N PHE A 101 -4.45 -9.51 -13.38
CA PHE A 101 -3.78 -9.15 -14.62
C PHE A 101 -3.04 -10.35 -15.24
N THR A 102 -2.33 -11.13 -14.40
CA THR A 102 -1.66 -12.35 -14.84
C THR A 102 -2.64 -13.40 -15.36
N ALA A 103 -3.79 -13.57 -14.71
CA ALA A 103 -4.83 -14.48 -15.17
C ALA A 103 -5.43 -14.05 -16.51
N VAL A 104 -5.72 -12.75 -16.68
CA VAL A 104 -6.24 -12.20 -17.94
C VAL A 104 -5.23 -12.39 -19.07
N LEU A 105 -3.94 -12.10 -18.84
CA LEU A 105 -2.89 -12.33 -19.82
C LEU A 105 -2.77 -13.81 -20.19
N GLY A 106 -2.82 -14.71 -19.20
CA GLY A 106 -2.79 -16.15 -19.46
C GLY A 106 -3.93 -16.60 -20.38
N VAL A 107 -5.15 -16.16 -20.10
CA VAL A 107 -6.33 -16.48 -20.92
C VAL A 107 -6.20 -15.89 -22.34
N THR A 108 -5.70 -14.67 -22.49
CA THR A 108 -5.48 -14.05 -23.81
C THR A 108 -4.38 -14.74 -24.62
N GLN A 109 -3.47 -15.43 -23.95
CA GLN A 109 -2.42 -16.24 -24.56
C GLN A 109 -2.83 -17.70 -24.81
N GLY A 110 -4.11 -18.03 -24.62
CA GLY A 110 -4.67 -19.34 -24.90
C GLY A 110 -4.62 -20.34 -23.72
N MET A 111 -4.30 -19.91 -22.50
CA MET A 111 -4.46 -20.74 -21.32
C MET A 111 -5.94 -20.99 -21.05
N THR A 112 -6.32 -22.29 -20.95
CA THR A 112 -7.64 -22.68 -20.49
C THR A 112 -7.57 -22.94 -18.99
N LEU A 113 -8.27 -22.11 -18.19
CA LEU A 113 -8.39 -22.31 -16.76
C LEU A 113 -9.62 -23.15 -16.46
N THR A 114 -9.42 -24.31 -15.85
CA THR A 114 -10.53 -25.06 -15.26
C THR A 114 -11.06 -24.34 -14.02
N LEU A 115 -12.29 -24.65 -13.63
CA LEU A 115 -12.91 -24.05 -12.42
C LEU A 115 -12.09 -24.34 -11.15
N VAL A 116 -11.48 -25.51 -11.07
CA VAL A 116 -10.64 -25.93 -9.93
C VAL A 116 -9.34 -25.14 -9.88
N GLU A 117 -8.71 -24.91 -11.02
CA GLU A 117 -7.50 -24.08 -11.11
C GLU A 117 -7.80 -22.63 -10.79
N ALA A 118 -8.90 -22.07 -11.31
CA ALA A 118 -9.34 -20.72 -10.97
C ALA A 118 -9.60 -20.54 -9.46
N ALA A 119 -10.23 -21.54 -8.80
CA ALA A 119 -10.45 -21.51 -7.36
C ALA A 119 -9.13 -21.56 -6.56
N ARG A 120 -8.18 -22.40 -6.98
CA ARG A 120 -6.83 -22.45 -6.35
C ARG A 120 -6.07 -21.14 -6.51
N TRP A 121 -6.13 -20.54 -7.69
CA TRP A 121 -5.53 -19.23 -7.97
C TRP A 121 -6.13 -18.12 -7.11
N ALA A 122 -7.45 -18.11 -6.99
CA ALA A 122 -8.15 -17.14 -6.13
C ALA A 122 -7.77 -17.31 -4.66
N GLY A 123 -7.67 -18.56 -4.16
CA GLY A 123 -7.20 -18.84 -2.81
C GLY A 123 -5.78 -18.34 -2.57
N ALA A 124 -4.84 -18.67 -3.47
CA ALA A 124 -3.46 -18.20 -3.37
C ALA A 124 -3.36 -16.66 -3.42
N ALA A 125 -4.16 -16.01 -4.25
CA ALA A 125 -4.21 -14.55 -4.34
C ALA A 125 -4.71 -13.92 -3.03
N LEU A 126 -5.70 -14.52 -2.36
CA LEU A 126 -6.20 -14.05 -1.06
C LEU A 126 -5.15 -14.22 0.05
N ASP A 127 -4.48 -15.37 0.11
CA ASP A 127 -3.41 -15.61 1.08
C ASP A 127 -2.27 -14.59 0.93
N LEU A 128 -1.84 -14.35 -0.31
CA LEU A 128 -0.83 -13.35 -0.61
C LEU A 128 -1.31 -11.91 -0.33
N ALA A 129 -2.60 -11.62 -0.57
CA ALA A 129 -3.17 -10.30 -0.25
C ALA A 129 -3.11 -10.02 1.25
N VAL A 130 -3.43 -11.01 2.09
CA VAL A 130 -3.30 -10.90 3.55
C VAL A 130 -1.83 -10.73 3.95
N LEU A 131 -0.93 -11.51 3.35
CA LEU A 131 0.51 -11.43 3.62
C LEU A 131 1.09 -10.04 3.31
N HIS A 132 0.57 -9.33 2.32
CA HIS A 132 1.01 -7.96 1.97
C HIS A 132 0.28 -6.87 2.75
N ALA A 133 -0.97 -7.10 3.14
CA ALA A 133 -1.75 -6.17 3.96
C ALA A 133 -1.11 -5.96 5.34
N VAL A 134 -0.61 -7.03 5.96
CA VAL A 134 -0.02 -6.97 7.31
C VAL A 134 1.22 -6.08 7.36
N PRO A 135 2.29 -6.30 6.57
CA PRO A 135 3.46 -5.43 6.61
C PRO A 135 3.15 -3.98 6.21
N ALA A 136 2.23 -3.74 5.26
CA ALA A 136 1.80 -2.39 4.92
C ALA A 136 1.17 -1.66 6.11
N GLY A 137 0.31 -2.33 6.88
CA GLY A 137 -0.25 -1.80 8.12
C GLY A 137 0.82 -1.57 9.21
N LEU A 138 1.78 -2.49 9.37
CA LEU A 138 2.87 -2.37 10.34
C LEU A 138 3.79 -1.17 10.04
N LEU A 139 4.06 -0.87 8.77
CA LEU A 139 4.84 0.31 8.38
C LEU A 139 4.15 1.62 8.77
N VAL A 140 2.82 1.69 8.68
CA VAL A 140 2.05 2.83 9.18
C VAL A 140 2.16 2.96 10.69
N LEU A 141 2.06 1.85 11.43
CA LEU A 141 2.23 1.85 12.89
C LEU A 141 3.64 2.29 13.29
N LEU A 142 4.66 1.89 12.55
CA LEU A 142 6.04 2.37 12.75
C LEU A 142 6.11 3.90 12.61
N GLY A 143 5.50 4.46 11.56
CA GLY A 143 5.43 5.91 11.36
C GLY A 143 4.73 6.64 12.50
N ALA A 144 3.60 6.12 12.98
CA ALA A 144 2.87 6.68 14.13
C ALA A 144 3.68 6.60 15.42
N GLY A 145 4.40 5.49 15.64
CA GLY A 145 5.30 5.34 16.78
C GLY A 145 6.44 6.35 16.75
N LEU A 146 7.04 6.59 15.59
CA LEU A 146 8.07 7.62 15.41
C LEU A 146 7.52 9.01 15.73
N HIS A 147 6.33 9.35 15.24
CA HIS A 147 5.68 10.61 15.57
C HIS A 147 5.50 10.79 17.08
N HIS A 148 5.01 9.77 17.77
CA HIS A 148 4.82 9.81 19.23
C HIS A 148 6.13 10.03 19.97
N LEU A 149 7.20 9.32 19.61
CA LEU A 149 8.52 9.46 20.22
C LEU A 149 9.10 10.88 20.04
N TRP A 150 8.92 11.48 18.87
CA TRP A 150 9.40 12.84 18.62
C TRP A 150 8.61 13.89 19.39
N SER A 151 7.29 13.77 19.44
CA SER A 151 6.43 14.71 20.17
C SER A 151 6.71 14.71 21.68
N THR A 152 6.93 13.53 22.28
CA THR A 152 7.27 13.43 23.72
C THR A 152 8.63 14.04 24.05
N ARG A 153 9.64 13.87 23.17
CA ARG A 153 10.96 14.49 23.36
C ARG A 153 10.90 16.02 23.27
N ALA A 154 10.17 16.57 22.31
CA ALA A 154 10.00 18.01 22.15
C ALA A 154 9.36 18.65 23.41
N THR A 155 8.36 18.00 24.00
CA THR A 155 7.70 18.45 25.22
C THR A 155 8.64 18.43 26.42
N ALA A 156 9.47 17.39 26.56
CA ALA A 156 10.46 17.27 27.65
C ALA A 156 11.53 18.38 27.59
N GLN A 157 11.99 18.74 26.40
CA GLN A 157 12.97 19.83 26.23
C GLN A 157 12.41 21.20 26.57
N SER A 158 11.14 21.48 26.25
CA SER A 158 10.50 22.77 26.54
C SER A 158 10.30 22.99 28.04
N THR A 159 10.05 21.93 28.82
CA THR A 159 9.91 22.02 30.29
C THR A 159 11.25 22.27 30.99
N THR A 160 12.36 21.76 30.45
CA THR A 160 13.70 21.95 31.04
C THR A 160 14.21 23.37 30.84
N THR A 161 13.90 24.02 29.70
CA THR A 161 14.28 25.42 29.44
C THR A 161 13.44 26.42 30.25
N ALA A 162 12.19 26.13 30.53
CA ALA A 162 11.32 27.01 31.32
C ALA A 162 11.65 26.99 32.87
N GLY A 163 12.28 25.90 33.36
CA GLY A 163 12.65 25.76 34.77
C GLY A 163 14.00 26.34 35.17
N GLY A 164 14.85 26.74 34.24
CA GLY A 164 16.23 27.23 34.47
C GLY A 164 16.38 28.75 34.71
N GLY A 165 15.28 29.50 34.72
CA GLY A 165 15.28 30.96 34.83
C GLY A 165 14.83 31.48 36.21
N ARG A 166 15.44 31.02 37.33
CA ARG A 166 15.27 31.62 38.62
C ARG A 166 16.64 31.87 39.30
#